data_800587564e91f0dc6ab5c0614bd3225b
#
_entry.id   800587564e91f0dc6ab5c0614bd3225b
#
_cell.length_a   1.000
_cell.length_b   1.000
_cell.length_c   1.000
_cell.angle_alpha   90.00
_cell.angle_beta   90.00
_cell.angle_gamma   90.00
#
_symmetry.space_group_name_H-M   'P 1'
#
loop_
_entity.id
_entity.type
_entity.pdbx_description
1 polymer ?
#
loop_
_entity_poly.entity_id
_entity_poly.type
_entity_poly.pdbx_seq_one_letter_code
_entity_poly.pdbx_strand_id
1 'polypeptide(L)'
;VAPAQTEPTLKVGVKSYAASELLKRPEIETITVKHDPAYGGREMRYQAIRAAALFAETKLRDDDVMQVRCRDGFVASISKERIMRAGPGQSLAYIAIENPKAKWPDLPLKPSSGSAGPFYLVWLNPELSGILQEEWPYQVVAFEVKGRLRDLYPRVFPRHQQDARVVRGLKLFERTCFACHTMNHEGPSQVGPDLNLPLNPTEYLKEPALPRYIRDPKSIRSWEGSKMPGFGPETFSDEDIADVVAYLREMAFEKSHAD
;
A
#
# COMPACT_ATOMS: atom_id res chain seq x y z
N VAL A 1 11.60 -31.21 20.41
CA VAL A 1 10.29 -31.02 19.78
C VAL A 1 10.26 -29.58 19.33
N ALA A 2 10.30 -29.31 18.01
CA ALA A 2 10.13 -27.97 17.46
C ALA A 2 8.73 -27.45 17.90
N PRO A 3 8.60 -26.18 18.30
CA PRO A 3 7.29 -25.61 18.64
C PRO A 3 6.39 -25.75 17.41
N ALA A 4 5.16 -26.23 17.63
CA ALA A 4 4.16 -26.29 16.59
C ALA A 4 4.01 -24.87 16.00
N GLN A 5 4.35 -24.70 14.72
CA GLN A 5 4.15 -23.42 14.05
C GLN A 5 2.66 -23.14 14.07
N THR A 6 2.25 -22.08 14.76
CA THR A 6 0.87 -21.62 14.74
C THR A 6 0.47 -21.33 13.31
N GLU A 7 -0.67 -21.88 12.90
CA GLU A 7 -1.19 -21.67 11.56
C GLU A 7 -1.38 -20.18 11.29
N PRO A 8 -0.97 -19.68 10.09
CA PRO A 8 -1.17 -18.28 9.72
C PRO A 8 -2.65 -17.90 9.72
N THR A 9 -2.96 -16.75 10.33
CA THR A 9 -4.32 -16.20 10.39
C THR A 9 -4.37 -14.83 9.75
N LEU A 10 -5.48 -14.54 9.06
CA LEU A 10 -5.81 -13.25 8.47
C LEU A 10 -6.95 -12.61 9.26
N LYS A 11 -6.71 -11.42 9.80
CA LYS A 11 -7.76 -10.62 10.43
C LYS A 11 -8.50 -9.80 9.39
N VAL A 12 -9.84 -9.87 9.40
CA VAL A 12 -10.72 -9.05 8.56
C VAL A 12 -11.76 -8.38 9.44
N GLY A 13 -11.57 -7.10 9.72
CA GLY A 13 -12.36 -6.39 10.71
C GLY A 13 -12.24 -7.04 12.09
N VAL A 14 -13.35 -7.58 12.60
CA VAL A 14 -13.40 -8.29 13.89
C VAL A 14 -13.22 -9.81 13.77
N LYS A 15 -13.29 -10.36 12.55
CA LYS A 15 -13.14 -11.80 12.28
C LYS A 15 -11.69 -12.16 12.00
N SER A 16 -11.30 -13.39 12.35
CA SER A 16 -10.00 -13.97 12.00
C SER A 16 -10.23 -15.30 11.31
N TYR A 17 -9.48 -15.54 10.24
CA TYR A 17 -9.59 -16.72 9.39
C TYR A 17 -8.23 -17.42 9.32
N ALA A 18 -8.21 -18.73 9.57
CA ALA A 18 -7.01 -19.52 9.31
C ALA A 18 -6.79 -19.71 7.80
N ALA A 19 -5.54 -19.81 7.37
CA ALA A 19 -5.23 -20.03 5.95
C ALA A 19 -5.90 -21.32 5.41
N SER A 20 -5.90 -22.39 6.20
CA SER A 20 -6.56 -23.66 5.83
C SER A 20 -8.08 -23.55 5.73
N GLU A 21 -8.70 -22.66 6.49
CA GLU A 21 -10.14 -22.36 6.40
C GLU A 21 -10.45 -21.63 5.10
N LEU A 22 -9.68 -20.58 4.77
CA LEU A 22 -9.86 -19.81 3.55
C LEU A 22 -9.66 -20.66 2.29
N LEU A 23 -8.66 -21.57 2.30
CA LEU A 23 -8.38 -22.47 1.19
C LEU A 23 -9.49 -23.51 0.92
N LYS A 24 -10.42 -23.72 1.86
CA LYS A 24 -11.56 -24.63 1.73
C LYS A 24 -12.85 -23.91 1.34
N ARG A 25 -12.84 -22.58 1.24
CA ARG A 25 -14.05 -21.83 0.90
C ARG A 25 -14.48 -22.11 -0.55
N PRO A 26 -15.80 -22.13 -0.83
CA PRO A 26 -16.31 -22.36 -2.19
C PRO A 26 -15.91 -21.26 -3.17
N GLU A 27 -15.58 -20.05 -2.67
CA GLU A 27 -15.16 -18.91 -3.48
C GLU A 27 -13.67 -18.96 -3.86
N ILE A 28 -12.91 -19.96 -3.40
CA ILE A 28 -11.50 -20.12 -3.77
C ILE A 28 -11.37 -20.48 -5.25
N GLU A 29 -10.55 -19.74 -5.94
CA GLU A 29 -10.23 -20.00 -7.35
C GLU A 29 -8.73 -19.88 -7.62
N THR A 30 -8.27 -20.45 -8.72
CA THR A 30 -6.89 -20.29 -9.17
C THR A 30 -6.83 -19.15 -10.17
N ILE A 31 -6.09 -18.11 -9.83
CA ILE A 31 -5.88 -16.95 -10.71
C ILE A 31 -4.43 -16.89 -11.20
N THR A 32 -4.23 -16.21 -12.34
CA THR A 32 -2.90 -15.92 -12.90
C THR A 32 -2.67 -14.42 -12.94
N VAL A 33 -1.61 -13.97 -12.27
CA VAL A 33 -1.13 -12.58 -12.30
C VAL A 33 0.05 -12.53 -13.25
N LYS A 34 -0.09 -11.87 -14.41
CA LYS A 34 0.91 -11.89 -15.48
C LYS A 34 2.19 -11.13 -15.13
N HIS A 35 2.06 -10.00 -14.45
CA HIS A 35 3.18 -9.11 -14.10
C HIS A 35 3.12 -8.77 -12.62
N ASP A 36 3.55 -9.73 -11.78
CA ASP A 36 3.49 -9.57 -10.33
C ASP A 36 4.64 -8.67 -9.82
N PRO A 37 4.33 -7.51 -9.21
CA PRO A 37 5.36 -6.57 -8.78
C PRO A 37 6.23 -7.11 -7.64
N ALA A 38 5.68 -7.94 -6.74
CA ALA A 38 6.46 -8.54 -5.65
C ALA A 38 7.49 -9.55 -6.16
N TYR A 39 7.23 -10.14 -7.33
CA TYR A 39 8.09 -11.12 -7.96
C TYR A 39 8.85 -10.58 -9.20
N GLY A 40 9.06 -9.26 -9.25
CA GLY A 40 9.84 -8.64 -10.34
C GLY A 40 9.18 -8.73 -11.71
N GLY A 41 7.87 -8.68 -11.78
CA GLY A 41 7.10 -8.74 -13.02
C GLY A 41 6.89 -10.15 -13.58
N ARG A 42 7.26 -11.21 -12.83
CA ARG A 42 7.03 -12.60 -13.27
C ARG A 42 5.55 -12.95 -13.25
N GLU A 43 5.17 -13.89 -14.10
CA GLU A 43 3.86 -14.51 -14.03
C GLU A 43 3.79 -15.43 -12.80
N MET A 44 2.74 -15.23 -11.99
CA MET A 44 2.48 -15.99 -10.79
C MET A 44 1.06 -16.57 -10.78
N ARG A 45 0.89 -17.75 -10.20
CA ARG A 45 -0.41 -18.41 -10.02
C ARG A 45 -0.74 -18.53 -8.54
N TYR A 46 -1.97 -18.16 -8.18
CA TYR A 46 -2.41 -18.13 -6.80
C TYR A 46 -3.74 -18.82 -6.61
N GLN A 47 -3.88 -19.52 -5.48
CA GLN A 47 -5.21 -19.80 -4.91
C GLN A 47 -5.67 -18.52 -4.21
N ALA A 48 -6.82 -17.99 -4.60
CA ALA A 48 -7.25 -16.68 -4.15
C ALA A 48 -8.77 -16.59 -4.02
N ILE A 49 -9.22 -15.67 -3.16
CA ILE A 49 -10.63 -15.31 -3.00
C ILE A 49 -10.77 -13.85 -3.46
N ARG A 50 -11.81 -13.56 -4.22
CA ARG A 50 -12.12 -12.19 -4.60
C ARG A 50 -12.35 -11.33 -3.37
N ALA A 51 -11.72 -10.17 -3.29
CA ALA A 51 -11.82 -9.28 -2.14
C ALA A 51 -13.30 -8.91 -1.85
N ALA A 52 -14.07 -8.60 -2.89
CA ALA A 52 -15.49 -8.31 -2.75
C ALA A 52 -16.31 -9.46 -2.12
N ALA A 53 -15.94 -10.72 -2.38
CA ALA A 53 -16.59 -11.88 -1.77
C ALA A 53 -16.16 -12.05 -0.30
N LEU A 54 -14.85 -11.91 -0.02
CA LEU A 54 -14.34 -12.02 1.36
C LEU A 54 -14.90 -10.93 2.27
N PHE A 55 -15.10 -9.72 1.74
CA PHE A 55 -15.58 -8.56 2.49
C PHE A 55 -17.09 -8.33 2.39
N ALA A 56 -17.86 -9.24 1.77
CA ALA A 56 -19.31 -9.08 1.54
C ALA A 56 -20.09 -8.81 2.84
N GLU A 57 -19.69 -9.43 3.94
CA GLU A 57 -20.31 -9.24 5.26
C GLU A 57 -19.73 -8.04 6.05
N THR A 58 -18.70 -7.38 5.51
CA THR A 58 -18.05 -6.25 6.17
C THR A 58 -18.84 -4.98 5.89
N LYS A 59 -19.32 -4.32 6.94
CA LYS A 59 -20.05 -3.06 6.80
C LYS A 59 -19.08 -1.94 6.42
N LEU A 60 -19.02 -1.59 5.14
CA LEU A 60 -18.23 -0.50 4.58
C LEU A 60 -19.16 0.62 4.13
N ARG A 61 -18.92 1.85 4.60
CA ARG A 61 -19.54 3.08 4.07
C ARG A 61 -18.81 3.51 2.81
N ASP A 62 -19.40 4.39 2.00
CA ASP A 62 -18.83 4.75 0.69
C ASP A 62 -17.46 5.46 0.79
N ASP A 63 -17.24 6.21 1.87
CA ASP A 63 -16.00 6.95 2.11
C ASP A 63 -14.97 6.18 2.94
N ASP A 64 -15.29 4.95 3.36
CA ASP A 64 -14.37 4.16 4.18
C ASP A 64 -13.16 3.71 3.36
N VAL A 65 -12.02 3.65 4.04
CA VAL A 65 -10.83 3.00 3.55
C VAL A 65 -10.59 1.68 4.26
N MET A 66 -10.05 0.72 3.52
CA MET A 66 -9.51 -0.51 4.04
C MET A 66 -8.01 -0.30 4.28
N GLN A 67 -7.59 -0.30 5.54
CA GLN A 67 -6.18 -0.34 5.88
C GLN A 67 -5.69 -1.78 5.86
N VAL A 68 -4.76 -2.06 4.97
CA VAL A 68 -4.15 -3.37 4.77
C VAL A 68 -2.79 -3.37 5.46
N ARG A 69 -2.72 -4.05 6.62
CA ARG A 69 -1.49 -4.11 7.42
C ARG A 69 -0.64 -5.30 7.03
N CYS A 70 0.64 -5.04 6.84
CA CYS A 70 1.67 -6.05 6.59
C CYS A 70 2.54 -6.32 7.82
N ARG A 71 3.19 -7.47 7.81
CA ARG A 71 4.05 -7.92 8.91
C ARG A 71 5.23 -6.98 9.20
N ASP A 72 5.74 -6.29 8.19
CA ASP A 72 6.88 -5.37 8.29
C ASP A 72 6.52 -3.94 8.69
N GLY A 73 5.23 -3.69 9.00
CA GLY A 73 4.72 -2.39 9.42
C GLY A 73 4.20 -1.51 8.26
N PHE A 74 4.33 -1.95 7.01
CA PHE A 74 3.71 -1.29 5.87
C PHE A 74 2.17 -1.33 5.98
N VAL A 75 1.50 -0.23 5.65
CA VAL A 75 0.03 -0.14 5.70
C VAL A 75 -0.51 0.57 4.46
N ALA A 76 -1.06 -0.19 3.52
CA ALA A 76 -1.78 0.41 2.39
C ALA A 76 -3.18 0.86 2.82
N SER A 77 -3.58 2.06 2.41
CA SER A 77 -4.95 2.57 2.57
C SER A 77 -5.67 2.52 1.22
N ILE A 78 -6.60 1.58 1.06
CA ILE A 78 -7.30 1.34 -0.21
C ILE A 78 -8.78 1.69 -0.01
N SER A 79 -9.33 2.55 -0.88
CA SER A 79 -10.75 2.92 -0.80
C SER A 79 -11.67 1.72 -1.01
N LYS A 80 -12.84 1.76 -0.35
CA LYS A 80 -13.91 0.77 -0.55
C LYS A 80 -14.22 0.59 -2.04
N GLU A 81 -14.38 1.71 -2.76
CA GLU A 81 -14.68 1.69 -4.19
C GLU A 81 -13.70 0.81 -4.97
N ARG A 82 -12.40 0.91 -4.69
CA ARG A 82 -11.37 0.15 -5.41
C ARG A 82 -11.35 -1.33 -5.01
N ILE A 83 -11.37 -1.62 -3.71
CA ILE A 83 -11.20 -3.00 -3.22
C ILE A 83 -12.44 -3.86 -3.44
N MET A 84 -13.61 -3.24 -3.52
CA MET A 84 -14.91 -3.92 -3.71
C MET A 84 -15.36 -4.00 -5.16
N ARG A 85 -14.55 -3.53 -6.13
CA ARG A 85 -14.89 -3.63 -7.56
C ARG A 85 -15.15 -5.06 -7.98
N ALA A 86 -16.20 -5.25 -8.77
CA ALA A 86 -16.66 -6.56 -9.18
C ALA A 86 -17.09 -6.65 -10.67
N GLY A 87 -17.18 -5.50 -11.34
CA GLY A 87 -17.68 -5.40 -12.73
C GLY A 87 -16.63 -5.71 -13.80
N PRO A 88 -17.06 -5.96 -15.02
CA PRO A 88 -16.16 -6.08 -16.17
C PRO A 88 -15.49 -4.72 -16.48
N GLY A 89 -14.32 -4.75 -17.11
CA GLY A 89 -13.59 -3.52 -17.49
C GLY A 89 -12.95 -2.76 -16.32
N GLN A 90 -12.81 -3.41 -15.17
CA GLN A 90 -12.19 -2.85 -13.97
C GLN A 90 -11.08 -3.75 -13.46
N SER A 91 -10.14 -3.16 -12.70
CA SER A 91 -9.17 -3.94 -11.93
C SER A 91 -9.89 -4.65 -10.78
N LEU A 92 -9.57 -5.92 -10.57
CA LEU A 92 -10.23 -6.77 -9.58
C LEU A 92 -9.24 -7.18 -8.49
N ALA A 93 -9.59 -6.86 -7.26
CA ALA A 93 -8.80 -7.23 -6.08
C ALA A 93 -9.07 -8.67 -5.65
N TYR A 94 -8.00 -9.40 -5.33
CA TYR A 94 -8.04 -10.76 -4.80
C TYR A 94 -7.13 -10.88 -3.59
N ILE A 95 -7.52 -11.71 -2.64
CA ILE A 95 -6.67 -12.13 -1.55
C ILE A 95 -6.08 -13.49 -1.90
N ALA A 96 -4.82 -13.51 -2.28
CA ALA A 96 -4.05 -14.72 -2.53
C ALA A 96 -3.65 -15.36 -1.20
N ILE A 97 -3.78 -16.68 -1.09
CA ILE A 97 -3.54 -17.46 0.12
C ILE A 97 -2.47 -18.49 -0.18
N GLU A 98 -1.35 -18.40 0.52
CA GLU A 98 -0.27 -19.38 0.37
C GLU A 98 -0.65 -20.70 1.02
N ASN A 99 -0.55 -21.78 0.26
CA ASN A 99 -0.72 -23.11 0.81
C ASN A 99 0.55 -23.50 1.60
N PRO A 100 0.47 -23.82 2.91
CA PRO A 100 1.64 -24.21 3.71
C PRO A 100 2.42 -25.40 3.15
N LYS A 101 1.75 -26.28 2.37
CA LYS A 101 2.34 -27.44 1.72
C LYS A 101 2.95 -27.15 0.34
N ALA A 102 2.65 -25.98 -0.23
CA ALA A 102 3.11 -25.56 -1.55
C ALA A 102 3.40 -24.06 -1.52
N LYS A 103 4.50 -23.69 -0.86
CA LYS A 103 4.90 -22.29 -0.67
C LYS A 103 5.25 -21.63 -2.00
N TRP A 104 5.02 -20.33 -2.04
CA TRP A 104 5.50 -19.49 -3.14
C TRP A 104 7.01 -19.29 -3.05
N PRO A 105 7.68 -18.92 -4.16
CA PRO A 105 9.10 -18.55 -4.14
C PRO A 105 9.38 -17.40 -3.16
N ASP A 106 10.62 -17.31 -2.69
CA ASP A 106 11.06 -16.16 -1.92
C ASP A 106 11.04 -14.88 -2.76
N LEU A 107 10.83 -13.75 -2.11
CA LEU A 107 10.83 -12.44 -2.73
C LEU A 107 12.20 -12.13 -3.35
N PRO A 108 12.31 -11.85 -4.65
CA PRO A 108 13.61 -11.73 -5.33
C PRO A 108 14.44 -10.54 -4.82
N LEU A 109 13.81 -9.46 -4.37
CA LEU A 109 14.50 -8.28 -3.83
C LEU A 109 14.73 -8.35 -2.31
N LYS A 110 14.08 -9.30 -1.62
CA LYS A 110 14.16 -9.47 -0.16
C LYS A 110 14.10 -10.95 0.22
N PRO A 111 15.05 -11.80 -0.25
CA PRO A 111 14.96 -13.25 -0.04
C PRO A 111 14.91 -13.66 1.43
N SER A 112 15.60 -12.92 2.30
CA SER A 112 15.58 -13.16 3.76
C SER A 112 14.21 -12.95 4.41
N SER A 113 13.28 -12.28 3.73
CA SER A 113 11.91 -12.07 4.22
C SER A 113 10.97 -13.24 3.88
N GLY A 114 11.42 -14.22 3.08
CA GLY A 114 10.62 -15.32 2.57
C GLY A 114 9.73 -14.93 1.40
N SER A 115 8.60 -15.63 1.23
CA SER A 115 7.61 -15.36 0.17
C SER A 115 6.73 -14.14 0.44
N ALA A 116 5.90 -13.76 -0.53
CA ALA A 116 4.83 -12.77 -0.34
C ALA A 116 3.68 -13.27 0.57
N GLY A 117 3.70 -14.56 0.94
CA GLY A 117 2.71 -15.18 1.83
C GLY A 117 2.85 -14.79 3.30
N PRO A 118 1.92 -15.25 4.14
CA PRO A 118 0.84 -16.19 3.81
C PRO A 118 -0.34 -15.59 3.06
N PHE A 119 -0.54 -14.26 3.12
CA PHE A 119 -1.62 -13.56 2.46
C PHE A 119 -1.07 -12.37 1.67
N TYR A 120 -1.59 -12.20 0.46
CA TYR A 120 -1.13 -11.16 -0.47
C TYR A 120 -2.33 -10.56 -1.20
N LEU A 121 -2.48 -9.24 -1.17
CA LEU A 121 -3.47 -8.56 -1.97
C LEU A 121 -2.94 -8.38 -3.39
N VAL A 122 -3.57 -9.03 -4.34
CA VAL A 122 -3.19 -9.01 -5.76
C VAL A 122 -4.32 -8.47 -6.63
N TRP A 123 -3.98 -8.03 -7.83
CA TRP A 123 -4.94 -7.45 -8.75
C TRP A 123 -4.91 -8.15 -10.10
N LEU A 124 -6.08 -8.36 -10.68
CA LEU A 124 -6.22 -8.69 -12.09
C LEU A 124 -6.50 -7.42 -12.88
N ASN A 125 -5.87 -7.29 -14.05
CA ASN A 125 -5.96 -6.14 -14.96
C ASN A 125 -5.68 -4.79 -14.24
N PRO A 126 -4.54 -4.64 -13.55
CA PRO A 126 -4.25 -3.46 -12.73
C PRO A 126 -4.26 -2.15 -13.52
N GLU A 127 -3.93 -2.20 -14.80
CA GLU A 127 -3.90 -1.07 -15.74
C GLU A 127 -5.28 -0.42 -15.94
N LEU A 128 -6.37 -1.20 -15.88
CA LEU A 128 -7.72 -0.69 -16.10
C LEU A 128 -8.17 0.35 -15.07
N SER A 129 -7.58 0.35 -13.90
CA SER A 129 -7.92 1.27 -12.83
C SER A 129 -6.70 2.01 -12.26
N GLY A 130 -5.56 1.96 -12.95
CA GLY A 130 -4.32 2.60 -12.53
C GLY A 130 -3.92 2.15 -11.10
N ILE A 131 -3.80 0.83 -10.89
CA ILE A 131 -3.35 0.29 -9.61
C ILE A 131 -1.85 0.53 -9.48
N LEU A 132 -1.44 1.20 -8.40
CA LEU A 132 -0.05 1.52 -8.11
C LEU A 132 0.64 0.39 -7.35
N GLN A 133 1.96 0.39 -7.34
CA GLN A 133 2.77 -0.68 -6.72
C GLN A 133 2.49 -0.79 -5.21
N GLU A 134 2.24 0.31 -4.52
CA GLU A 134 1.93 0.34 -3.09
C GLU A 134 0.55 -0.25 -2.77
N GLU A 135 -0.29 -0.45 -3.77
CA GLU A 135 -1.61 -1.11 -3.62
C GLU A 135 -1.51 -2.65 -3.74
N TRP A 136 -0.29 -3.21 -3.72
CA TRP A 136 -0.02 -4.65 -3.71
C TRP A 136 0.65 -5.08 -2.39
N PRO A 137 0.00 -4.86 -1.23
CA PRO A 137 0.57 -5.25 0.06
C PRO A 137 0.68 -6.76 0.18
N TYR A 138 1.87 -7.26 0.47
CA TYR A 138 2.18 -8.66 0.70
C TYR A 138 2.51 -8.93 2.18
N GLN A 139 2.55 -10.21 2.57
CA GLN A 139 2.68 -10.62 3.98
C GLN A 139 1.62 -9.94 4.86
N VAL A 140 0.39 -9.87 4.35
CA VAL A 140 -0.73 -9.21 5.01
C VAL A 140 -1.11 -9.96 6.28
N VAL A 141 -1.37 -9.21 7.36
CA VAL A 141 -1.83 -9.75 8.64
C VAL A 141 -3.24 -9.29 8.98
N ALA A 142 -3.67 -8.14 8.46
CA ALA A 142 -5.00 -7.63 8.75
C ALA A 142 -5.55 -6.72 7.65
N PHE A 143 -6.86 -6.80 7.47
CA PHE A 143 -7.70 -5.81 6.79
C PHE A 143 -8.57 -5.12 7.83
N GLU A 144 -8.36 -3.83 8.03
CA GLU A 144 -9.07 -3.02 9.01
C GLU A 144 -9.94 -1.99 8.32
N VAL A 145 -11.24 -2.02 8.57
CA VAL A 145 -12.14 -0.96 8.13
C VAL A 145 -11.87 0.28 8.96
N LYS A 146 -11.60 1.38 8.29
CA LYS A 146 -11.42 2.70 8.89
C LYS A 146 -12.41 3.68 8.26
N GLY A 147 -12.65 4.79 8.94
CA GLY A 147 -13.40 5.90 8.37
C GLY A 147 -12.63 6.63 7.27
N ARG A 148 -13.10 7.81 6.92
CA ARG A 148 -12.41 8.67 5.95
C ARG A 148 -11.02 9.05 6.44
N LEU A 149 -10.03 9.04 5.56
CA LEU A 149 -8.65 9.41 5.92
C LEU A 149 -8.56 10.81 6.53
N ARG A 150 -9.37 11.75 6.03
CA ARG A 150 -9.41 13.12 6.56
C ARG A 150 -9.89 13.19 8.02
N ASP A 151 -10.79 12.30 8.43
CA ASP A 151 -11.30 12.27 9.81
C ASP A 151 -10.31 11.58 10.76
N LEU A 152 -9.53 10.63 10.23
CA LEU A 152 -8.53 9.87 10.98
C LEU A 152 -7.20 10.63 11.14
N TYR A 153 -6.82 11.37 10.11
CA TYR A 153 -5.52 12.01 9.97
C TYR A 153 -5.69 13.46 9.45
N PRO A 154 -6.39 14.34 10.20
CA PRO A 154 -6.72 15.68 9.71
C PRO A 154 -5.50 16.54 9.37
N ARG A 155 -4.36 16.33 10.04
CA ARG A 155 -3.12 17.10 9.84
C ARG A 155 -2.35 16.70 8.55
N VAL A 156 -2.80 15.67 7.85
CA VAL A 156 -2.30 15.29 6.53
C VAL A 156 -2.91 16.15 5.43
N PHE A 157 -4.08 16.72 5.71
CA PHE A 157 -4.86 17.48 4.73
C PHE A 157 -4.57 18.97 4.84
N PRO A 158 -4.10 19.62 3.75
CA PRO A 158 -3.85 21.05 3.76
C PRO A 158 -5.14 21.83 4.03
N ARG A 159 -5.01 22.94 4.79
CA ARG A 159 -6.14 23.81 5.14
C ARG A 159 -6.72 24.51 3.92
N HIS A 160 -5.85 24.86 2.97
CA HIS A 160 -6.23 25.55 1.75
C HIS A 160 -6.02 24.61 0.55
N GLN A 161 -7.11 24.15 -0.07
CA GLN A 161 -7.09 23.22 -1.22
C GLN A 161 -7.52 23.94 -2.51
N GLN A 162 -7.01 25.14 -2.75
CA GLN A 162 -7.35 25.92 -3.95
C GLN A 162 -6.45 25.61 -5.15
N ASP A 163 -5.21 25.18 -4.90
CA ASP A 163 -4.30 24.77 -5.97
C ASP A 163 -4.59 23.31 -6.40
N ALA A 164 -4.96 23.15 -7.68
CA ALA A 164 -5.26 21.85 -8.26
C ALA A 164 -4.05 20.88 -8.20
N ARG A 165 -2.81 21.39 -8.25
CA ARG A 165 -1.60 20.59 -8.13
C ARG A 165 -1.45 20.02 -6.71
N VAL A 166 -1.71 20.84 -5.69
CA VAL A 166 -1.69 20.41 -4.29
C VAL A 166 -2.74 19.32 -4.06
N VAL A 167 -3.93 19.48 -4.62
CA VAL A 167 -5.02 18.47 -4.51
C VAL A 167 -4.64 17.15 -5.19
N ARG A 168 -4.04 17.21 -6.40
CA ARG A 168 -3.56 15.99 -7.07
C ARG A 168 -2.40 15.36 -6.30
N GLY A 169 -1.45 16.17 -5.83
CA GLY A 169 -0.32 15.73 -5.03
C GLY A 169 -0.73 15.05 -3.73
N LEU A 170 -1.74 15.57 -3.03
CA LEU A 170 -2.33 14.92 -1.84
C LEU A 170 -2.87 13.53 -2.20
N LYS A 171 -3.65 13.39 -3.28
CA LYS A 171 -4.20 12.09 -3.71
C LYS A 171 -3.10 11.07 -4.05
N LEU A 172 -2.02 11.53 -4.67
CA LEU A 172 -0.86 10.69 -4.95
C LEU A 172 -0.14 10.31 -3.66
N PHE A 173 0.06 11.26 -2.75
CA PHE A 173 0.65 11.02 -1.44
C PHE A 173 -0.14 9.97 -0.65
N GLU A 174 -1.46 10.08 -0.57
CA GLU A 174 -2.34 9.11 0.11
C GLU A 174 -2.17 7.69 -0.42
N ARG A 175 -1.98 7.53 -1.72
CA ARG A 175 -1.91 6.23 -2.38
C ARG A 175 -0.52 5.61 -2.39
N THR A 176 0.53 6.42 -2.26
CA THR A 176 1.92 5.98 -2.40
C THR A 176 2.74 6.23 -1.14
N CYS A 177 3.01 7.48 -0.82
CA CYS A 177 3.94 7.85 0.26
C CYS A 177 3.40 7.48 1.66
N PHE A 178 2.09 7.64 1.85
CA PHE A 178 1.42 7.47 3.15
C PHE A 178 1.43 6.02 3.65
N ALA A 179 1.68 5.06 2.76
CA ALA A 179 1.84 3.66 3.14
C ALA A 179 3.10 3.40 3.99
N CYS A 180 4.08 4.30 3.93
CA CYS A 180 5.34 4.21 4.64
C CYS A 180 5.62 5.41 5.55
N HIS A 181 5.19 6.61 5.17
CA HIS A 181 5.51 7.88 5.83
C HIS A 181 4.33 8.42 6.65
N THR A 182 4.66 9.23 7.66
CA THR A 182 3.71 10.10 8.35
C THR A 182 3.81 11.54 7.85
N MET A 183 2.83 12.35 8.19
CA MET A 183 2.78 13.79 7.95
C MET A 183 2.27 14.46 9.23
N ASN A 184 3.04 15.38 9.83
CA ASN A 184 2.69 16.02 11.09
C ASN A 184 2.37 15.02 12.23
N HIS A 185 3.15 13.94 12.33
CA HIS A 185 2.98 12.79 13.24
C HIS A 185 1.71 11.97 13.02
N GLU A 186 0.95 12.22 11.95
CA GLU A 186 -0.22 11.42 11.60
C GLU A 186 0.07 10.48 10.43
N GLY A 187 -0.43 9.25 10.55
CA GLY A 187 -0.32 8.23 9.51
C GLY A 187 -0.45 6.82 10.05
N PRO A 188 -0.78 5.86 9.18
CA PRO A 188 -0.99 4.47 9.59
C PRO A 188 0.31 3.68 9.78
N SER A 189 1.43 4.17 9.25
CA SER A 189 2.72 3.48 9.17
C SER A 189 3.86 4.36 9.66
N GLN A 190 4.93 3.72 10.12
CA GLN A 190 6.17 4.38 10.57
C GLN A 190 7.41 3.71 9.95
N VAL A 191 7.28 3.16 8.76
CA VAL A 191 8.40 2.52 8.02
C VAL A 191 9.41 3.58 7.56
N GLY A 192 8.92 4.73 7.11
CA GLY A 192 9.70 5.90 6.75
C GLY A 192 9.56 7.04 7.77
N PRO A 193 10.39 8.09 7.67
CA PRO A 193 10.30 9.26 8.54
C PRO A 193 9.02 10.07 8.28
N ASP A 194 8.67 10.93 9.24
CA ASP A 194 7.68 11.98 9.02
C ASP A 194 8.18 12.96 7.95
N LEU A 195 7.28 13.33 7.01
CA LEU A 195 7.63 14.18 5.87
C LEU A 195 7.36 15.66 6.12
N ASN A 196 7.09 16.06 7.37
CA ASN A 196 6.96 17.47 7.72
C ASN A 196 7.75 17.86 8.99
N LEU A 197 7.99 16.88 9.86
CA LEU A 197 8.63 17.13 11.16
C LEU A 197 9.86 16.24 11.36
N PRO A 198 10.96 16.77 11.91
CA PRO A 198 11.17 18.19 12.25
C PRO A 198 11.37 19.07 11.02
N LEU A 199 11.75 18.50 9.86
CA LEU A 199 12.02 19.21 8.60
C LEU A 199 11.30 18.52 7.42
N ASN A 200 10.64 19.34 6.61
CA ASN A 200 10.04 18.88 5.37
C ASN A 200 11.13 18.67 4.30
N PRO A 201 11.04 17.64 3.43
CA PRO A 201 12.01 17.42 2.36
C PRO A 201 12.27 18.64 1.47
N THR A 202 11.27 19.49 1.25
CA THR A 202 11.42 20.72 0.45
C THR A 202 12.29 21.79 1.13
N GLU A 203 12.58 21.66 2.42
CA GLU A 203 13.42 22.60 3.18
C GLU A 203 14.91 22.25 3.07
N TYR A 204 15.26 20.95 2.90
CA TYR A 204 16.65 20.50 2.86
C TYR A 204 17.10 19.90 1.54
N LEU A 205 16.19 19.41 0.70
CA LEU A 205 16.50 18.95 -0.65
C LEU A 205 16.10 20.03 -1.67
N LYS A 206 17.12 20.80 -2.12
CA LYS A 206 16.90 21.82 -3.15
C LYS A 206 16.57 21.17 -4.50
N GLU A 207 15.80 21.87 -5.34
CA GLU A 207 15.58 21.43 -6.70
C GLU A 207 16.88 21.38 -7.51
N PRO A 208 17.08 20.33 -8.36
CA PRO A 208 16.16 19.24 -8.68
C PRO A 208 16.33 17.97 -7.81
N ALA A 209 16.94 18.07 -6.62
CA ALA A 209 17.32 16.91 -5.83
C ALA A 209 16.11 16.13 -5.32
N LEU A 210 15.04 16.80 -4.84
CA LEU A 210 13.86 16.11 -4.32
C LEU A 210 13.12 15.31 -5.39
N PRO A 211 12.78 15.84 -6.58
CA PRO A 211 12.22 15.05 -7.67
C PRO A 211 13.09 13.84 -8.06
N ARG A 212 14.40 14.01 -8.16
CA ARG A 212 15.34 12.92 -8.45
C ARG A 212 15.36 11.88 -7.34
N TYR A 213 15.30 12.30 -6.08
CA TYR A 213 15.23 11.39 -4.93
C TYR A 213 13.94 10.55 -4.96
N ILE A 214 12.79 11.15 -5.28
CA ILE A 214 11.53 10.41 -5.43
C ILE A 214 11.63 9.43 -6.60
N ARG A 215 12.18 9.86 -7.73
CA ARG A 215 12.34 9.03 -8.94
C ARG A 215 13.26 7.83 -8.69
N ASP A 216 14.40 8.06 -8.09
CA ASP A 216 15.40 7.05 -7.74
C ASP A 216 16.17 7.48 -6.47
N PRO A 217 15.76 7.02 -5.29
CA PRO A 217 16.42 7.35 -4.03
C PRO A 217 17.92 7.02 -4.03
N LYS A 218 18.32 5.94 -4.71
CA LYS A 218 19.71 5.47 -4.76
C LYS A 218 20.61 6.40 -5.58
N SER A 219 20.03 7.17 -6.51
CA SER A 219 20.78 8.16 -7.30
C SER A 219 21.31 9.34 -6.47
N ILE A 220 20.71 9.60 -5.32
CA ILE A 220 21.11 10.69 -4.40
C ILE A 220 21.89 10.12 -3.21
N ARG A 221 21.35 9.05 -2.61
CA ARG A 221 21.96 8.42 -1.43
C ARG A 221 21.62 6.94 -1.37
N SER A 222 22.64 6.10 -1.25
CA SER A 222 22.47 4.66 -1.05
C SER A 222 23.13 4.25 0.26
N TRP A 223 22.42 3.50 1.09
CA TRP A 223 22.93 2.87 2.30
C TRP A 223 22.26 1.51 2.52
N GLU A 224 22.94 0.67 3.27
CA GLU A 224 22.40 -0.63 3.65
C GLU A 224 21.11 -0.43 4.47
N GLY A 225 20.03 -1.15 4.12
CA GLY A 225 18.74 -1.03 4.80
C GLY A 225 17.81 0.08 4.25
N SER A 226 18.21 0.84 3.22
CA SER A 226 17.31 1.74 2.51
C SER A 226 16.13 0.98 1.93
N LYS A 227 14.91 1.34 2.32
CA LYS A 227 13.67 0.65 1.92
C LYS A 227 12.81 1.44 0.94
N MET A 228 13.07 2.75 0.78
CA MET A 228 12.29 3.58 -0.13
C MET A 228 12.47 3.10 -1.57
N PRO A 229 11.39 2.71 -2.26
CA PRO A 229 11.46 2.37 -3.69
C PRO A 229 11.65 3.62 -4.54
N GLY A 230 12.15 3.46 -5.77
CA GLY A 230 12.04 4.47 -6.80
C GLY A 230 10.70 4.35 -7.54
N PHE A 231 10.26 5.44 -8.15
CA PHE A 231 9.02 5.50 -8.91
C PHE A 231 9.32 5.71 -10.40
N GLY A 232 9.16 4.66 -11.21
CA GLY A 232 9.42 4.69 -12.66
C GLY A 232 8.47 5.64 -13.41
N PRO A 233 8.90 6.22 -14.55
CA PRO A 233 8.10 7.19 -15.30
C PRO A 233 6.81 6.60 -15.89
N GLU A 234 6.78 5.29 -16.09
CA GLU A 234 5.61 4.56 -16.59
C GLU A 234 4.48 4.42 -15.56
N THR A 235 4.80 4.52 -14.28
CA THR A 235 3.83 4.41 -13.17
C THR A 235 3.60 5.71 -12.44
N PHE A 236 4.58 6.60 -12.47
CA PHE A 236 4.58 7.89 -11.76
C PHE A 236 5.29 8.93 -12.63
N SER A 237 4.52 9.70 -13.37
CA SER A 237 5.04 10.69 -14.32
C SER A 237 5.86 11.80 -13.64
N ASP A 238 6.59 12.60 -14.41
CA ASP A 238 7.27 13.78 -13.87
C ASP A 238 6.28 14.83 -13.37
N GLU A 239 5.08 14.90 -13.95
CA GLU A 239 3.99 15.76 -13.47
C GLU A 239 3.46 15.26 -12.12
N ASP A 240 3.30 13.94 -11.92
CA ASP A 240 2.91 13.37 -10.64
C ASP A 240 3.92 13.69 -9.54
N ILE A 241 5.22 13.58 -9.84
CA ILE A 241 6.28 13.97 -8.89
C ILE A 241 6.17 15.46 -8.57
N ALA A 242 5.97 16.31 -9.58
CA ALA A 242 5.84 17.76 -9.38
C ALA A 242 4.61 18.12 -8.53
N ASP A 243 3.51 17.38 -8.69
CA ASP A 243 2.29 17.55 -7.89
C ASP A 243 2.51 17.11 -6.43
N VAL A 244 3.19 15.97 -6.20
CA VAL A 244 3.57 15.55 -4.84
C VAL A 244 4.50 16.58 -4.19
N VAL A 245 5.48 17.12 -4.92
CA VAL A 245 6.36 18.16 -4.39
C VAL A 245 5.57 19.44 -4.07
N ALA A 246 4.57 19.80 -4.88
CA ALA A 246 3.69 20.95 -4.58
C ALA A 246 2.90 20.71 -3.28
N TYR A 247 2.35 19.52 -3.08
CA TYR A 247 1.70 19.14 -1.83
C TYR A 247 2.67 19.21 -0.63
N LEU A 248 3.86 18.61 -0.74
CA LEU A 248 4.86 18.68 0.34
C LEU A 248 5.23 20.11 0.68
N ARG A 249 5.38 20.98 -0.33
CA ARG A 249 5.69 22.39 -0.12
C ARG A 249 4.58 23.15 0.60
N GLU A 250 3.32 22.85 0.26
CA GLU A 250 2.17 23.41 0.99
C GLU A 250 2.19 22.98 2.45
N MET A 251 2.42 21.69 2.72
CA MET A 251 2.48 21.16 4.08
C MET A 251 3.65 21.74 4.90
N ALA A 252 4.75 22.17 4.27
CA ALA A 252 5.85 22.82 4.97
C ALA A 252 5.43 24.12 5.69
N PHE A 253 4.41 24.80 5.18
CA PHE A 253 3.80 25.98 5.83
C PHE A 253 2.78 25.61 6.90
N GLU A 254 2.35 24.35 6.94
CA GLU A 254 1.32 23.85 7.85
C GLU A 254 1.89 22.87 8.89
N LYS A 255 3.07 23.15 9.42
CA LYS A 255 3.67 22.34 10.48
C LYS A 255 2.79 22.35 11.72
N SER A 256 2.40 21.17 12.17
CA SER A 256 1.68 20.98 13.42
C SER A 256 2.67 20.46 14.46
N HIS A 257 3.13 21.34 15.33
CA HIS A 257 3.85 20.91 16.53
C HIS A 257 2.83 20.21 17.43
N ALA A 258 3.14 19.00 17.88
CA ALA A 258 2.38 18.38 18.95
C ALA A 258 2.61 19.24 20.21
N ASP A 259 1.52 19.73 20.80
CA ASP A 259 1.52 20.29 22.15
C ASP A 259 1.79 19.20 23.18
#